data_8633292e08df8bc3627878896aa05a48
#
_entry.id   8633292e08df8bc3627878896aa05a48
#
_cell.length_a   1.000
_cell.length_b   1.000
_cell.length_c   1.000
_cell.angle_alpha   90.00
_cell.angle_beta   90.00
_cell.angle_gamma   90.00
#
_symmetry.space_group_name_H-M   'P 1'
#
loop_
_entity.id
_entity.type
_entity.pdbx_description
1 polymer ?
#
loop_
_entity_poly.entity_id
_entity_poly.type
_entity_poly.pdbx_seq_one_letter_code
_entity_poly.pdbx_strand_id
1 'polypeptide(L)'
;MLLNYVSTDGYQRADRRSGGGTYPNLRDAHAPFQIDGNFGGTAGLVEMLVQSELVERDRSIITLLPALPAAWKAQGSVKGIKCRGGYTIDFEWKDGEVTSYQLNNVRSDKQTGRVIVIYGDKKDPMTK
;
A
#
# COMPACT_ATOMS: atom_id res chain seq x y z
N MET A 1 0.70 -11.69 10.95
CA MET A 1 1.58 -12.74 10.42
C MET A 1 2.77 -12.18 9.65
N LEU A 2 2.60 -11.26 8.72
CA LEU A 2 3.69 -10.63 7.94
C LEU A 2 4.75 -9.88 8.79
N LEU A 3 4.39 -9.38 9.95
CA LEU A 3 5.28 -8.61 10.83
C LEU A 3 5.82 -9.42 12.02
N ASN A 4 5.63 -10.72 12.02
CA ASN A 4 6.25 -11.57 13.02
C ASN A 4 7.72 -11.78 12.68
N TYR A 5 8.60 -11.22 13.48
CA TYR A 5 10.02 -11.47 13.35
C TYR A 5 10.37 -12.90 13.78
N VAL A 6 11.07 -13.61 12.92
CA VAL A 6 11.68 -14.89 13.25
C VAL A 6 13.12 -14.64 13.63
N SER A 7 13.54 -15.10 14.80
CA SER A 7 14.94 -15.00 15.22
C SER A 7 15.84 -15.83 14.29
N THR A 8 17.12 -15.49 14.24
CA THR A 8 18.12 -16.25 13.47
C THR A 8 18.18 -17.72 13.87
N ASP A 9 17.87 -18.03 15.13
CA ASP A 9 17.78 -19.40 15.64
C ASP A 9 16.53 -20.12 15.13
N GLY A 10 15.50 -19.38 14.75
CA GLY A 10 14.28 -19.90 14.12
C GLY A 10 14.50 -20.37 12.67
N TYR A 11 15.63 -19.99 12.02
CA TYR A 11 15.93 -20.40 10.65
C TYR A 11 15.97 -21.94 10.50
N GLN A 12 16.52 -22.65 11.47
CA GLN A 12 16.58 -24.12 11.46
C GLN A 12 15.23 -24.77 11.82
N ARG A 13 14.29 -24.00 12.36
CA ARG A 13 12.97 -24.47 12.77
C ARG A 13 11.82 -23.95 11.91
N ALA A 14 12.10 -23.11 10.93
CA ALA A 14 11.14 -22.68 9.92
C ALA A 14 10.83 -23.84 8.97
N ASP A 15 10.39 -24.93 9.55
CA ASP A 15 9.83 -26.03 8.79
C ASP A 15 8.42 -25.65 8.33
N ARG A 16 7.89 -26.42 7.40
CA ARG A 16 6.56 -26.23 6.81
C ARG A 16 5.40 -26.24 7.82
N ARG A 17 5.66 -26.48 9.11
CA ARG A 17 4.66 -26.68 10.16
C ARG A 17 4.64 -25.54 11.17
N SER A 18 5.70 -24.76 11.30
CA SER A 18 5.86 -23.76 12.36
C SER A 18 5.36 -22.34 12.00
N GLY A 19 4.82 -22.16 10.79
CA GLY A 19 4.40 -20.86 10.31
C GLY A 19 5.56 -19.99 9.87
N GLY A 20 5.33 -19.21 8.83
CA GLY A 20 6.28 -18.26 8.29
C GLY A 20 6.27 -16.91 9.03
N GLY A 21 7.19 -16.08 8.68
CA GLY A 21 7.31 -14.71 9.20
C GLY A 21 8.35 -13.95 8.41
N THR A 22 8.95 -12.96 9.04
CA THR A 22 9.97 -12.13 8.42
C THR A 22 11.23 -12.13 9.27
N TYR A 23 12.39 -12.39 8.65
CA TYR A 23 13.68 -12.24 9.32
C TYR A 23 14.02 -10.76 9.56
N PRO A 24 14.96 -10.43 10.47
CA PRO A 24 15.39 -9.05 10.71
C PRO A 24 15.89 -8.31 9.46
N ASN A 25 16.36 -9.04 8.45
CA ASN A 25 16.75 -8.50 7.14
C ASN A 25 15.57 -8.33 6.17
N LEU A 26 14.34 -8.46 6.66
CA LEU A 26 13.08 -8.33 5.93
C LEU A 26 12.83 -9.42 4.86
N ARG A 27 13.61 -10.48 4.85
CA ARG A 27 13.34 -11.63 3.97
C ARG A 27 12.25 -12.51 4.54
N ASP A 28 11.48 -13.08 3.64
CA ASP A 28 10.48 -14.09 4.00
C ASP A 28 11.13 -15.32 4.65
N ALA A 29 10.58 -15.72 5.79
CA ALA A 29 11.05 -16.85 6.58
C ALA A 29 10.32 -18.14 6.20
N HIS A 30 10.42 -18.52 4.93
CA HIS A 30 9.90 -19.76 4.39
C HIS A 30 11.05 -20.63 3.84
N ALA A 31 10.98 -21.92 4.09
CA ALA A 31 11.98 -22.87 3.57
C ALA A 31 11.39 -23.74 2.44
N PRO A 32 11.95 -23.69 1.19
CA PRO A 32 13.00 -22.78 0.73
C PRO A 32 12.53 -21.34 0.62
N PHE A 33 13.45 -20.37 0.67
CA PHE A 33 13.14 -18.94 0.50
C PHE A 33 12.34 -18.69 -0.79
N GLN A 34 11.26 -17.97 -0.66
CA GLN A 34 10.38 -17.59 -1.76
C GLN A 34 10.25 -16.06 -1.82
N ILE A 35 10.75 -15.46 -2.88
CA ILE A 35 10.68 -14.01 -3.10
C ILE A 35 9.21 -13.53 -3.20
N ASP A 36 8.30 -14.41 -3.55
CA ASP A 36 6.86 -14.13 -3.66
C ASP A 36 6.29 -13.65 -2.33
N GLY A 37 6.75 -14.21 -1.20
CA GLY A 37 6.37 -13.75 0.14
C GLY A 37 6.77 -12.30 0.39
N ASN A 38 7.95 -11.91 -0.06
CA ASN A 38 8.42 -10.53 0.02
C ASN A 38 7.57 -9.58 -0.82
N PHE A 39 7.29 -9.94 -2.07
CA PHE A 39 6.46 -9.13 -2.94
C PHE A 39 5.01 -9.05 -2.46
N GLY A 40 4.43 -10.16 -2.05
CA GLY A 40 3.09 -10.21 -1.48
C GLY A 40 2.97 -9.38 -0.20
N GLY A 41 3.97 -9.46 0.68
CA GLY A 41 4.05 -8.67 1.90
C GLY A 41 4.10 -7.17 1.61
N THR A 42 4.97 -6.76 0.70
CA THR A 42 5.09 -5.36 0.29
C THR A 42 3.81 -4.85 -0.37
N ALA A 43 3.22 -5.64 -1.27
CA ALA A 43 1.95 -5.29 -1.90
C ALA A 43 0.83 -5.12 -0.87
N GLY A 44 0.72 -6.04 0.10
CA GLY A 44 -0.26 -5.97 1.17
C GLY A 44 -0.10 -4.71 2.04
N LEU A 45 1.13 -4.31 2.34
CA LEU A 45 1.41 -3.07 3.08
C LEU A 45 0.94 -1.83 2.29
N VAL A 46 1.21 -1.79 1.00
CA VAL A 46 0.76 -0.68 0.13
C VAL A 46 -0.76 -0.65 0.05
N GLU A 47 -1.42 -1.79 -0.11
CA GLU A 47 -2.88 -1.90 -0.18
C GLU A 47 -3.60 -1.47 1.13
N MET A 48 -2.93 -1.56 2.28
CA MET A 48 -3.46 -0.99 3.52
C MET A 48 -3.48 0.54 3.54
N LEU A 49 -2.58 1.17 2.79
CA LEU A 49 -2.41 2.62 2.74
C LEU A 49 -3.11 3.25 1.54
N VAL A 50 -3.07 2.59 0.38
CA VAL A 50 -3.65 3.09 -0.87
C VAL A 50 -4.22 1.93 -1.66
N GLN A 51 -5.47 2.05 -2.04
CA GLN A 51 -6.08 1.19 -3.05
C GLN A 51 -6.46 2.01 -4.27
N SER A 52 -6.25 1.46 -5.44
CA SER A 52 -6.65 2.12 -6.68
C SER A 52 -7.28 1.12 -7.64
N GLU A 53 -8.42 1.50 -8.21
CA GLU A 53 -9.10 0.70 -9.23
C GLU A 53 -9.47 1.53 -10.45
N LEU A 54 -9.51 0.87 -11.59
CA LEU A 54 -9.99 1.43 -12.84
C LEU A 54 -11.41 0.91 -13.07
N VAL A 55 -12.41 1.76 -12.84
CA VAL A 55 -13.81 1.38 -12.91
C VAL A 55 -14.30 1.36 -14.35
N GLU A 56 -13.82 2.31 -15.15
CA GLU A 56 -14.12 2.44 -16.58
C GLU A 56 -12.83 2.83 -17.31
N ARG A 57 -12.85 2.85 -18.64
CA ARG A 57 -11.64 3.19 -19.42
C ARG A 57 -11.01 4.53 -19.07
N ASP A 58 -11.78 5.45 -18.51
CA ASP A 58 -11.39 6.82 -18.22
C ASP A 58 -11.68 7.24 -16.77
N ARG A 59 -12.10 6.32 -15.90
CA ARG A 59 -12.43 6.64 -14.50
C ARG A 59 -11.65 5.77 -13.52
N SER A 60 -10.84 6.43 -12.70
CA SER A 60 -10.09 5.81 -11.62
C SER A 60 -10.64 6.24 -10.26
N ILE A 61 -10.66 5.31 -9.31
CA ILE A 61 -10.95 5.58 -7.91
C ILE A 61 -9.69 5.27 -7.12
N ILE A 62 -9.27 6.21 -6.27
CA ILE A 62 -8.13 6.06 -5.38
C ILE A 62 -8.64 6.23 -3.95
N THR A 63 -8.51 5.19 -3.14
CA THR A 63 -8.91 5.20 -1.73
C THR A 63 -7.67 5.28 -0.86
N LEU A 64 -7.62 6.28 0.02
CA LEU A 64 -6.53 6.52 0.95
C LEU A 64 -6.88 5.97 2.34
N LEU A 65 -5.93 5.32 2.96
CA LEU A 65 -6.00 4.72 4.30
C LEU A 65 -7.18 3.73 4.47
N PRO A 66 -7.45 2.83 3.51
CA PRO A 66 -8.59 1.92 3.62
C PRO A 66 -8.47 0.96 4.81
N ALA A 67 -7.24 0.64 5.25
CA ALA A 67 -6.98 -0.30 6.33
C ALA A 67 -5.74 0.10 7.15
N LEU A 68 -5.69 1.36 7.61
CA LEU A 68 -4.56 1.87 8.38
C LEU A 68 -4.40 1.11 9.70
N PRO A 69 -3.25 0.43 9.96
CA PRO A 69 -3.00 -0.22 11.23
C PRO A 69 -3.00 0.76 12.40
N ALA A 70 -3.53 0.34 13.54
CA ALA A 70 -3.60 1.19 14.74
C ALA A 70 -2.23 1.73 15.17
N ALA A 71 -1.17 0.93 14.99
CA ALA A 71 0.20 1.33 15.31
C ALA A 71 0.73 2.49 14.46
N TRP A 72 0.15 2.74 13.28
CA TRP A 72 0.56 3.81 12.36
C TRP A 72 -0.39 5.01 12.38
N LYS A 73 -1.38 4.98 13.26
CA LYS A 73 -2.46 5.97 13.29
C LYS A 73 -1.99 7.37 13.65
N ALA A 74 -0.97 7.49 14.53
CA ALA A 74 -0.55 8.78 15.08
C ALA A 74 -0.19 9.80 14.00
N GLN A 75 0.72 9.44 13.11
CA GLN A 75 1.09 10.25 11.96
C GLN A 75 1.90 9.44 10.95
N GLY A 76 1.89 9.85 9.71
CA GLY A 76 2.72 9.28 8.66
C GLY A 76 2.61 10.03 7.35
N SER A 77 3.47 9.64 6.43
CA SER A 77 3.45 10.15 5.06
C SER A 77 3.88 9.07 4.07
N VAL A 78 3.34 9.16 2.88
CA VAL A 78 3.67 8.29 1.75
C VAL A 78 3.91 9.16 0.53
N LYS A 79 4.95 8.83 -0.26
CA LYS A 79 5.30 9.55 -1.47
C LYS A 79 5.54 8.61 -2.64
N GLY A 80 5.12 9.03 -3.82
CA GLY A 80 5.44 8.35 -5.07
C GLY A 80 4.67 7.05 -5.31
N ILE A 81 3.55 6.81 -4.64
CA ILE A 81 2.75 5.62 -4.89
C ILE A 81 2.07 5.71 -6.25
N LYS A 82 2.36 4.72 -7.10
CA LYS A 82 1.74 4.60 -8.43
C LYS A 82 0.36 3.99 -8.31
N CYS A 83 -0.62 4.69 -8.84
CA CYS A 83 -2.01 4.28 -8.88
C CYS A 83 -2.46 3.92 -10.29
N ARG A 84 -3.53 3.14 -10.40
CA ARG A 84 -4.14 2.78 -11.68
C ARG A 84 -4.64 4.03 -12.41
N GLY A 85 -4.61 4.00 -13.73
CA GLY A 85 -4.96 5.16 -14.55
C GLY A 85 -3.79 6.11 -14.85
N GLY A 86 -2.55 5.77 -14.41
CA GLY A 86 -1.35 6.57 -14.70
C GLY A 86 -1.14 7.73 -13.74
N TYR A 87 -1.59 7.58 -12.50
CA TYR A 87 -1.43 8.58 -11.45
C TYR A 87 -0.35 8.19 -10.46
N THR A 88 0.24 9.20 -9.81
CA THR A 88 1.10 9.06 -8.64
C THR A 88 0.55 9.90 -7.53
N ILE A 89 0.46 9.36 -6.33
CA ILE A 89 -0.08 10.07 -5.18
C ILE A 89 0.95 10.17 -4.05
N ASP A 90 1.00 11.35 -3.46
CA ASP A 90 1.67 11.66 -2.22
C ASP A 90 0.62 12.08 -1.21
N PHE A 91 0.73 11.66 0.04
CA PHE A 91 -0.21 12.10 1.07
C PHE A 91 0.38 11.96 2.47
N GLU A 92 -0.23 12.68 3.40
CA GLU A 92 0.12 12.70 4.80
C GLU A 92 -1.13 12.50 5.66
N TRP A 93 -0.95 11.88 6.81
CA TRP A 93 -2.02 11.70 7.77
C TRP A 93 -1.57 11.99 9.19
N LYS A 94 -2.54 12.37 10.02
CA LYS A 94 -2.41 12.55 11.45
C LYS A 94 -3.67 12.05 12.13
N ASP A 95 -3.50 11.34 13.26
CA ASP A 95 -4.59 10.77 14.05
C ASP A 95 -5.54 9.84 13.25
N GLY A 96 -5.01 9.25 12.17
CA GLY A 96 -5.73 8.34 11.27
C GLY A 96 -6.53 9.04 10.18
N GLU A 97 -6.43 10.36 10.05
CA GLU A 97 -7.11 11.15 9.02
C GLU A 97 -6.11 11.74 8.03
N VAL A 98 -6.46 11.71 6.74
CA VAL A 98 -5.65 12.34 5.70
C VAL A 98 -5.70 13.85 5.88
N THR A 99 -4.54 14.47 6.08
CA THR A 99 -4.39 15.91 6.28
C THR A 99 -4.11 16.65 4.98
N SER A 100 -3.37 16.04 4.08
CA SER A 100 -3.07 16.58 2.76
C SER A 100 -2.79 15.46 1.76
N TYR A 101 -3.06 15.71 0.50
CA TYR A 101 -2.59 14.85 -0.58
C TYR A 101 -2.26 15.65 -1.84
N GLN A 102 -1.37 15.11 -2.66
CA GLN A 102 -1.04 15.63 -3.97
C GLN A 102 -1.13 14.51 -4.99
N LEU A 103 -1.92 14.74 -6.03
CA LEU A 103 -2.08 13.81 -7.13
C LEU A 103 -1.37 14.35 -8.38
N ASN A 104 -0.45 13.56 -8.91
CA ASN A 104 0.28 13.87 -10.14
C ASN A 104 -0.11 12.89 -11.24
N ASN A 105 -0.36 13.40 -12.44
CA ASN A 105 -0.56 12.57 -13.61
C ASN A 105 0.80 12.29 -14.27
N VAL A 106 1.15 11.02 -14.40
CA VAL A 106 2.41 10.58 -15.01
C VAL A 106 2.29 10.46 -16.53
N ARG A 107 1.06 10.36 -17.06
CA ARG A 107 0.80 10.30 -18.49
C ARG A 107 0.54 11.70 -19.05
N SER A 108 1.42 12.14 -19.93
CA SER A 108 1.29 13.42 -20.65
C SER A 108 0.37 13.32 -21.88
N ASP A 109 -0.05 12.13 -22.25
CA ASP A 109 -0.96 11.90 -23.37
C ASP A 109 -2.41 12.20 -22.96
N LYS A 110 -3.11 12.90 -23.79
CA LYS A 110 -4.39 13.61 -23.64
C LYS A 110 -5.61 12.82 -23.09
N GLN A 111 -5.46 11.63 -22.56
CA GLN A 111 -6.52 10.88 -21.89
C GLN A 111 -6.42 11.04 -20.37
N THR A 112 -6.71 12.25 -19.89
CA THR A 112 -6.95 12.49 -18.46
C THR A 112 -8.35 11.99 -18.13
N GLY A 113 -8.42 10.76 -17.65
CA GLY A 113 -9.63 10.20 -17.11
C GLY A 113 -10.09 10.97 -15.85
N ARG A 114 -11.33 10.78 -15.47
CA ARG A 114 -11.87 11.29 -14.21
C ARG A 114 -11.25 10.51 -13.05
N VAL A 115 -10.74 11.21 -12.05
CA VAL A 115 -10.24 10.60 -10.82
C VAL A 115 -11.09 11.03 -9.65
N ILE A 116 -11.43 10.07 -8.81
CA ILE A 116 -12.10 10.31 -7.54
C ILE A 116 -11.16 9.85 -6.44
N VAL A 117 -10.76 10.76 -5.56
CA VAL A 117 -9.98 10.44 -4.37
C VAL A 117 -10.95 10.33 -3.18
N ILE A 118 -10.89 9.20 -2.49
CA ILE A 118 -11.74 8.90 -1.31
C ILE A 118 -10.84 8.81 -0.09
N TYR A 119 -11.16 9.54 0.96
CA TYR A 119 -10.50 9.47 2.25
C TYR A 119 -11.48 9.74 3.39
N GLY A 120 -11.63 8.79 4.30
CA GLY A 120 -12.72 8.81 5.29
C GLY A 120 -14.08 8.90 4.59
N ASP A 121 -14.92 9.82 5.03
CA ASP A 121 -16.25 10.08 4.42
C ASP A 121 -16.20 11.07 3.26
N LYS A 122 -15.01 11.57 2.90
CA LYS A 122 -14.84 12.59 1.85
C LYS A 122 -14.61 11.94 0.50
N LYS A 123 -15.19 12.53 -0.53
CA LYS A 123 -15.00 12.18 -1.95
C LYS A 123 -14.65 13.44 -2.72
N ASP A 124 -13.43 13.50 -3.23
CA ASP A 124 -12.98 14.60 -4.06
C ASP A 124 -12.97 14.17 -5.53
N PRO A 125 -13.93 14.63 -6.36
CA PRO A 125 -13.86 14.44 -7.79
C PRO A 125 -12.87 15.43 -8.39
N MET A 126 -11.73 14.94 -8.85
CA MET A 126 -10.83 15.75 -9.65
C MET A 126 -11.26 15.65 -11.11
N THR A 127 -11.96 16.66 -11.57
CA THR A 127 -12.27 16.88 -12.99
C THR A 127 -11.24 17.88 -13.53
N LYS A 128 -10.43 17.46 -14.49
CA LYS A 128 -9.74 18.42 -15.37
C LYS A 128 -10.54 18.62 -16.64
#